data_b9ea5cd275d378b125d259fd72aa5b42
#
_entry.id   b9ea5cd275d378b125d259fd72aa5b42
#
_cell.length_a   1.000
_cell.length_b   1.000
_cell.length_c   1.000
_cell.angle_alpha   90.00
_cell.angle_beta   90.00
_cell.angle_gamma   90.00
#
_symmetry.space_group_name_H-M   'P 1'
#
loop_
_entity.id
_entity.type
_entity.pdbx_description
1 polymer ?
#
loop_
_entity_poly.entity_id
_entity_poly.type
_entity_poly.pdbx_seq_one_letter_code
_entity_poly.pdbx_strand_id
1 'polypeptide(L)'
;LDEKVRMDLCNYHSHCTFCDGRASAEDFVNAAIEAGFHSYGISSHSPLPFETDWSLKRSEVGNYLREMQRLKRIYASMLEVYVGLEIDYLNDEYGPSSLYFQQLPLDYRIGSVHYVVNPERGEMMDMDGRVEDFRRNLDKVFAGDLKLLIKNYFQASMRMVELGGFDFVA
;
A
#
# COMPACT_ATOMS: atom_id res chain seq x y z
N LEU A 1 -32.73 -28.67 -2.98
CA LEU A 1 -31.58 -28.32 -3.84
C LEU A 1 -30.86 -27.18 -3.15
N ASP A 2 -29.82 -27.53 -2.35
CA ASP A 2 -28.99 -26.53 -1.69
C ASP A 2 -28.19 -25.80 -2.78
N GLU A 3 -28.58 -24.58 -3.14
CA GLU A 3 -27.69 -23.62 -3.75
C GLU A 3 -26.61 -23.31 -2.69
N LYS A 4 -25.46 -23.98 -2.79
CA LYS A 4 -24.26 -23.55 -2.08
C LYS A 4 -23.99 -22.13 -2.55
N VAL A 5 -24.18 -21.15 -1.66
CA VAL A 5 -23.72 -19.79 -1.86
C VAL A 5 -22.21 -19.88 -2.12
N ARG A 6 -21.82 -19.74 -3.37
CA ARG A 6 -20.41 -19.71 -3.79
C ARG A 6 -19.90 -18.35 -3.32
N MET A 7 -19.12 -18.33 -2.25
CA MET A 7 -18.42 -17.10 -1.86
C MET A 7 -17.36 -16.81 -2.92
N ASP A 8 -17.46 -15.68 -3.59
CA ASP A 8 -16.43 -15.19 -4.49
C ASP A 8 -15.25 -14.70 -3.67
N LEU A 9 -14.16 -15.48 -3.68
CA LEU A 9 -12.93 -15.08 -3.00
C LEU A 9 -12.28 -13.92 -3.75
N CYS A 10 -11.95 -12.86 -3.04
CA CYS A 10 -11.20 -11.73 -3.57
C CYS A 10 -10.18 -11.24 -2.54
N ASN A 11 -9.10 -10.64 -3.02
CA ASN A 11 -8.12 -9.91 -2.21
C ASN A 11 -7.56 -8.76 -3.04
N TYR A 12 -7.45 -7.58 -2.46
CA TYR A 12 -6.92 -6.39 -3.14
C TYR A 12 -5.75 -5.74 -2.39
N HIS A 13 -5.23 -6.39 -1.34
CA HIS A 13 -4.08 -5.89 -0.61
C HIS A 13 -3.00 -7.00 -0.54
N SER A 14 -2.04 -6.92 -1.46
CA SER A 14 -0.91 -7.85 -1.49
C SER A 14 0.33 -7.20 -2.10
N HIS A 15 1.48 -7.65 -1.63
CA HIS A 15 2.81 -7.13 -1.96
C HIS A 15 3.65 -8.17 -2.69
N CYS A 16 4.42 -7.75 -3.67
CA CYS A 16 5.29 -8.63 -4.45
C CYS A 16 6.74 -8.11 -4.43
N THR A 17 7.64 -8.80 -5.13
CA THR A 17 9.08 -8.48 -5.15
C THR A 17 9.42 -7.13 -5.78
N PHE A 18 8.47 -6.33 -6.24
CA PHE A 18 8.67 -4.93 -6.60
C PHE A 18 8.80 -4.03 -5.37
N CYS A 19 8.33 -4.48 -4.21
CA CYS A 19 8.54 -3.86 -2.91
C CYS A 19 9.05 -4.93 -1.93
N ASP A 20 8.51 -5.07 -0.74
CA ASP A 20 8.94 -6.00 0.31
C ASP A 20 8.33 -7.41 0.23
N GLY A 21 7.47 -7.66 -0.74
CA GLY A 21 6.87 -8.97 -0.95
C GLY A 21 7.92 -10.05 -1.29
N ARG A 22 7.66 -11.29 -0.88
CA ARG A 22 8.62 -12.41 -0.97
C ARG A 22 8.51 -13.23 -2.25
N ALA A 23 7.44 -13.02 -3.04
CA ALA A 23 7.19 -13.75 -4.27
C ALA A 23 6.92 -12.77 -5.42
N SER A 24 7.06 -13.25 -6.66
CA SER A 24 6.72 -12.44 -7.82
C SER A 24 5.20 -12.19 -7.89
N ALA A 25 4.80 -11.15 -8.60
CA ALA A 25 3.38 -10.90 -8.84
C ALA A 25 2.70 -12.08 -9.57
N GLU A 26 3.41 -12.76 -10.47
CA GLU A 26 2.90 -13.93 -11.19
C GLU A 26 2.71 -15.14 -10.27
N ASP A 27 3.58 -15.34 -9.28
CA ASP A 27 3.39 -16.41 -8.28
C ASP A 27 2.13 -16.18 -7.45
N PHE A 28 1.83 -14.92 -7.07
CA PHE A 28 0.59 -14.57 -6.38
C PHE A 28 -0.65 -14.82 -7.26
N VAL A 29 -0.60 -14.46 -8.54
CA VAL A 29 -1.68 -14.70 -9.50
C VAL A 29 -1.94 -16.21 -9.64
N ASN A 30 -0.89 -17.02 -9.81
CA ASN A 30 -1.02 -18.47 -9.91
C ASN A 30 -1.60 -19.08 -8.62
N ALA A 31 -1.10 -18.69 -7.46
CA ALA A 31 -1.62 -19.14 -6.17
C ALA A 31 -3.09 -18.75 -5.96
N ALA A 32 -3.49 -17.56 -6.38
CA ALA A 32 -4.88 -17.09 -6.32
C ALA A 32 -5.80 -17.95 -7.21
N ILE A 33 -5.36 -18.30 -8.42
CA ILE A 33 -6.10 -19.20 -9.32
C ILE A 33 -6.26 -20.59 -8.69
N GLU A 34 -5.17 -21.15 -8.16
CA GLU A 34 -5.19 -22.45 -7.49
C GLU A 34 -6.12 -22.46 -6.26
N ALA A 35 -6.15 -21.36 -5.52
CA ALA A 35 -7.02 -21.19 -4.39
C ALA A 35 -8.48 -20.87 -4.73
N GLY A 36 -8.81 -20.69 -6.01
CA GLY A 36 -10.16 -20.44 -6.50
C GLY A 36 -10.65 -19.01 -6.31
N PHE A 37 -9.75 -18.03 -6.28
CA PHE A 37 -10.11 -16.61 -6.25
C PHE A 37 -10.82 -16.24 -7.57
N HIS A 38 -11.79 -15.34 -7.47
CA HIS A 38 -12.44 -14.71 -8.61
C HIS A 38 -11.66 -13.47 -9.09
N SER A 39 -11.17 -12.69 -8.16
CA SER A 39 -10.39 -11.49 -8.44
C SER A 39 -9.24 -11.32 -7.45
N TYR A 40 -8.12 -10.77 -7.93
CA TYR A 40 -6.93 -10.56 -7.12
C TYR A 40 -6.21 -9.26 -7.51
N GLY A 41 -5.92 -8.44 -6.53
CA GLY A 41 -5.20 -7.18 -6.70
C GLY A 41 -3.80 -7.25 -6.13
N ILE A 42 -2.84 -6.70 -6.86
CA ILE A 42 -1.48 -6.44 -6.38
C ILE A 42 -1.36 -4.94 -6.08
N SER A 43 -0.96 -4.61 -4.87
CA SER A 43 -0.90 -3.23 -4.35
C SER A 43 0.43 -2.96 -3.63
N SER A 44 1.54 -3.14 -4.32
CA SER A 44 2.86 -2.86 -3.75
C SER A 44 2.92 -1.48 -3.10
N HIS A 45 3.74 -1.34 -2.05
CA HIS A 45 4.03 -0.03 -1.45
C HIS A 45 4.47 0.97 -2.51
N SER A 46 3.89 2.13 -2.50
CA SER A 46 4.22 3.19 -3.47
C SER A 46 5.64 3.72 -3.28
N PRO A 47 6.23 4.35 -4.30
CA PRO A 47 7.47 5.09 -4.10
C PRO A 47 7.32 6.14 -3.02
N LEU A 48 8.40 6.40 -2.30
CA LEU A 48 8.51 7.48 -1.33
C LEU A 48 9.47 8.56 -1.85
N PRO A 49 9.43 9.80 -1.34
CA PRO A 49 10.35 10.88 -1.76
C PRO A 49 11.76 10.72 -1.17
N PHE A 50 12.00 9.65 -0.43
CA PHE A 50 13.29 9.22 0.13
C PHE A 50 13.47 7.72 -0.08
N GLU A 51 14.70 7.23 0.04
CA GLU A 51 15.00 5.81 -0.17
C GLU A 51 14.61 4.97 1.04
N THR A 52 14.02 3.81 0.76
CA THR A 52 13.74 2.74 1.71
C THR A 52 14.11 1.40 1.08
N ASP A 53 14.24 0.38 1.89
CA ASP A 53 14.48 -1.01 1.44
C ASP A 53 13.20 -1.81 1.21
N TRP A 54 12.05 -1.25 1.55
CA TRP A 54 10.76 -1.91 1.49
C TRP A 54 9.77 -1.33 0.46
N SER A 55 9.90 -0.07 0.03
CA SER A 55 8.99 0.52 -0.93
C SER A 55 9.44 0.31 -2.39
N LEU A 56 8.49 0.37 -3.32
CA LEU A 56 8.76 0.37 -4.75
C LEU A 56 9.66 1.56 -5.13
N LYS A 57 10.76 1.31 -5.81
CA LYS A 57 11.62 2.39 -6.30
C LYS A 57 10.92 3.20 -7.39
N ARG A 58 11.05 4.52 -7.34
CA ARG A 58 10.44 5.41 -8.35
C ARG A 58 10.86 5.08 -9.78
N SER A 59 12.09 4.63 -9.98
CA SER A 59 12.60 4.17 -11.29
C SER A 59 11.94 2.89 -11.79
N GLU A 60 11.38 2.07 -10.88
CA GLU A 60 10.78 0.78 -11.20
C GLU A 60 9.25 0.84 -11.41
N VAL A 61 8.62 1.99 -11.17
CA VAL A 61 7.16 2.15 -11.37
C VAL A 61 6.72 1.72 -12.77
N GLY A 62 7.47 2.13 -13.80
CA GLY A 62 7.17 1.74 -15.17
C GLY A 62 7.30 0.22 -15.42
N ASN A 63 8.25 -0.43 -14.77
CA ASN A 63 8.43 -1.90 -14.84
C ASN A 63 7.27 -2.60 -14.13
N TYR A 64 6.94 -2.14 -12.93
CA TYR A 64 5.78 -2.63 -12.16
C TYR A 64 4.50 -2.58 -12.99
N LEU A 65 4.15 -1.40 -13.51
CA LEU A 65 2.93 -1.23 -14.30
C LEU A 65 2.89 -2.11 -15.56
N ARG A 66 4.01 -2.25 -16.26
CA ARG A 66 4.10 -3.15 -17.44
C ARG A 66 3.88 -4.61 -17.07
N GLU A 67 4.48 -5.06 -15.98
CA GLU A 67 4.30 -6.43 -15.50
C GLU A 67 2.86 -6.70 -15.08
N MET A 68 2.25 -5.80 -14.30
CA MET A 68 0.86 -5.92 -13.89
C MET A 68 -0.08 -5.99 -15.11
N GLN A 69 0.12 -5.12 -16.10
CA GLN A 69 -0.68 -5.15 -17.34
C GLN A 69 -0.45 -6.42 -18.15
N ARG A 70 0.76 -6.98 -18.13
CA ARG A 70 1.05 -8.28 -18.74
C ARG A 70 0.23 -9.39 -18.08
N LEU A 71 0.26 -9.48 -16.75
CA LEU A 71 -0.47 -10.48 -15.97
C LEU A 71 -1.99 -10.33 -16.18
N LYS A 72 -2.51 -9.11 -16.08
CA LYS A 72 -3.92 -8.82 -16.34
C LYS A 72 -4.39 -9.36 -17.68
N ARG A 73 -3.58 -9.22 -18.74
CA ARG A 73 -3.90 -9.70 -20.08
C ARG A 73 -3.80 -11.22 -20.21
N ILE A 74 -2.71 -11.82 -19.67
CA ILE A 74 -2.44 -13.27 -19.84
C ILE A 74 -3.46 -14.10 -19.08
N TYR A 75 -3.83 -13.68 -17.88
CA TYR A 75 -4.71 -14.44 -16.98
C TYR A 75 -6.19 -14.05 -17.06
N ALA A 76 -6.57 -13.17 -18.00
CA ALA A 76 -7.92 -12.59 -18.13
C ALA A 76 -9.07 -13.61 -18.19
N SER A 77 -8.82 -14.85 -18.70
CA SER A 77 -9.83 -15.92 -18.77
C SER A 77 -9.93 -16.75 -17.48
N MET A 78 -9.02 -16.58 -16.53
CA MET A 78 -8.90 -17.39 -15.32
C MET A 78 -9.11 -16.60 -14.04
N LEU A 79 -8.66 -15.35 -14.02
CA LEU A 79 -8.66 -14.49 -12.84
C LEU A 79 -8.78 -13.02 -13.26
N GLU A 80 -9.64 -12.25 -12.58
CA GLU A 80 -9.63 -10.79 -12.72
C GLU A 80 -8.46 -10.21 -11.93
N VAL A 81 -7.41 -9.80 -12.63
CA VAL A 81 -6.22 -9.19 -12.01
C VAL A 81 -6.40 -7.68 -11.96
N TYR A 82 -6.22 -7.08 -10.78
CA TYR A 82 -6.31 -5.64 -10.54
C TYR A 82 -4.95 -5.07 -10.16
N VAL A 83 -4.67 -3.87 -10.67
CA VAL A 83 -3.40 -3.16 -10.50
C VAL A 83 -3.60 -2.01 -9.53
N GLY A 84 -2.99 -2.09 -8.36
CA GLY A 84 -3.07 -1.08 -7.32
C GLY A 84 -1.72 -0.58 -6.86
N LEU A 85 -1.73 0.37 -5.96
CA LEU A 85 -0.61 0.75 -5.09
C LEU A 85 -1.17 1.07 -3.71
N GLU A 86 -0.43 0.68 -2.68
CA GLU A 86 -0.60 1.20 -1.33
C GLU A 86 0.23 2.47 -1.20
N ILE A 87 -0.46 3.59 -1.05
CA ILE A 87 0.12 4.91 -1.16
C ILE A 87 0.15 5.59 0.20
N ASP A 88 1.36 5.88 0.68
CA ASP A 88 1.58 6.60 1.91
C ASP A 88 1.15 8.05 1.82
N TYR A 89 0.41 8.51 2.82
CA TYR A 89 0.19 9.91 3.08
C TYR A 89 1.30 10.44 3.99
N LEU A 90 2.12 11.32 3.48
CA LEU A 90 3.16 12.03 4.24
C LEU A 90 2.75 13.46 4.60
N ASN A 91 2.06 14.13 3.68
CA ASN A 91 1.54 15.49 3.80
C ASN A 91 0.58 15.79 2.63
N ASP A 92 0.03 17.00 2.57
CA ASP A 92 -0.95 17.41 1.56
C ASP A 92 -0.40 17.39 0.11
N GLU A 93 0.92 17.45 -0.06
CA GLU A 93 1.58 17.42 -1.37
C GLU A 93 1.98 15.99 -1.79
N TYR A 94 2.13 15.10 -0.82
CA TYR A 94 2.55 13.71 -1.04
C TYR A 94 1.62 12.71 -0.35
N GLY A 95 0.71 12.19 -1.10
CA GLY A 95 -0.29 11.24 -0.65
C GLY A 95 -1.14 10.73 -1.80
N PRO A 96 -2.15 9.90 -1.53
CA PRO A 96 -3.03 9.33 -2.57
C PRO A 96 -3.63 10.38 -3.51
N SER A 97 -4.02 11.55 -3.01
CA SER A 97 -4.61 12.64 -3.79
C SER A 97 -3.63 13.40 -4.68
N SER A 98 -2.32 13.17 -4.53
CA SER A 98 -1.32 13.91 -5.32
C SER A 98 -1.42 13.58 -6.80
N LEU A 99 -1.18 14.59 -7.64
CA LEU A 99 -1.29 14.49 -9.10
C LEU A 99 -0.43 13.33 -9.67
N TYR A 100 0.73 13.09 -9.08
CA TYR A 100 1.61 12.00 -9.50
C TYR A 100 0.89 10.65 -9.44
N PHE A 101 0.28 10.30 -8.31
CA PHE A 101 -0.40 9.01 -8.16
C PHE A 101 -1.73 8.96 -8.90
N GLN A 102 -2.43 10.11 -9.01
CA GLN A 102 -3.69 10.18 -9.74
C GLN A 102 -3.52 9.95 -11.25
N GLN A 103 -2.37 10.28 -11.83
CA GLN A 103 -2.06 10.07 -13.25
C GLN A 103 -1.56 8.66 -13.58
N LEU A 104 -1.21 7.84 -12.59
CA LEU A 104 -0.81 6.46 -12.85
C LEU A 104 -2.01 5.62 -13.30
N PRO A 105 -1.83 4.72 -14.30
CA PRO A 105 -2.90 3.86 -14.81
C PRO A 105 -3.16 2.68 -13.86
N LEU A 106 -3.64 3.00 -12.65
CA LEU A 106 -4.03 2.05 -11.61
C LEU A 106 -5.53 1.78 -11.67
N ASP A 107 -5.93 0.54 -11.38
CA ASP A 107 -7.35 0.18 -11.24
C ASP A 107 -7.90 0.67 -9.89
N TYR A 108 -7.07 0.70 -8.85
CA TYR A 108 -7.43 1.17 -7.50
C TYR A 108 -6.21 1.71 -6.73
N ARG A 109 -6.48 2.43 -5.65
CA ARG A 109 -5.49 3.00 -4.74
C ARG A 109 -5.88 2.71 -3.31
N ILE A 110 -4.91 2.26 -2.50
CA ILE A 110 -5.04 2.11 -1.06
C ILE A 110 -4.34 3.31 -0.40
N GLY A 111 -5.02 3.97 0.53
CA GLY A 111 -4.41 5.01 1.34
C GLY A 111 -3.83 4.42 2.62
N SER A 112 -2.59 4.77 2.96
CA SER A 112 -1.90 4.29 4.15
C SER A 112 -1.14 5.40 4.87
N VAL A 113 -0.83 5.19 6.14
CA VAL A 113 0.01 6.08 6.96
C VAL A 113 1.05 5.25 7.71
N HIS A 114 2.20 5.00 7.07
CA HIS A 114 3.33 4.32 7.71
C HIS A 114 4.27 5.30 8.43
N TYR A 115 4.22 6.57 8.10
CA TYR A 115 5.06 7.60 8.71
C TYR A 115 4.23 8.67 9.42
N VAL A 116 4.62 8.97 10.66
CA VAL A 116 3.98 10.04 11.44
C VAL A 116 4.99 11.14 11.75
N VAL A 117 4.62 12.36 11.42
CA VAL A 117 5.45 13.54 11.67
C VAL A 117 5.18 14.06 13.09
N ASN A 118 6.25 14.31 13.85
CA ASN A 118 6.17 15.10 15.06
C ASN A 118 6.07 16.59 14.67
N PRO A 119 4.95 17.28 14.95
CA PRO A 119 4.73 18.64 14.47
C PRO A 119 5.66 19.68 15.14
N GLU A 120 6.19 19.38 16.32
CA GLU A 120 7.09 20.29 17.05
C GLU A 120 8.53 20.22 16.55
N ARG A 121 8.93 19.03 16.03
CA ARG A 121 10.31 18.76 15.59
C ARG A 121 10.47 18.67 14.07
N GLY A 122 9.38 18.43 13.35
CA GLY A 122 9.42 18.14 11.90
C GLY A 122 10.06 16.81 11.55
N GLU A 123 10.33 15.95 12.54
CA GLU A 123 10.90 14.62 12.36
C GLU A 123 9.80 13.61 12.08
N MET A 124 10.07 12.64 11.18
CA MET A 124 9.15 11.54 10.88
C MET A 124 9.54 10.29 11.67
N MET A 125 8.54 9.55 12.12
CA MET A 125 8.68 8.22 12.70
C MET A 125 8.02 7.19 11.80
N ASP A 126 8.76 6.16 11.43
CA ASP A 126 8.24 4.92 10.86
C ASP A 126 7.45 4.17 11.94
N MET A 127 6.19 3.80 11.61
CA MET A 127 5.26 3.14 12.54
C MET A 127 5.40 1.63 12.53
N ASP A 128 5.94 1.10 11.44
CA ASP A 128 6.04 -0.34 11.22
C ASP A 128 7.38 -0.91 11.67
N GLY A 129 7.49 -2.23 11.60
CA GLY A 129 8.69 -2.93 11.90
C GLY A 129 8.69 -3.62 13.26
N ARG A 130 9.88 -3.81 13.81
CA ARG A 130 10.08 -4.56 15.06
C ARG A 130 9.72 -3.71 16.27
N VAL A 131 9.16 -4.32 17.30
CA VAL A 131 8.76 -3.62 18.54
C VAL A 131 9.91 -2.82 19.17
N GLU A 132 11.13 -3.35 19.11
CA GLU A 132 12.32 -2.67 19.64
C GLU A 132 12.64 -1.40 18.84
N ASP A 133 12.48 -1.46 17.52
CA ASP A 133 12.69 -0.31 16.63
C ASP A 133 11.60 0.74 16.84
N PHE A 134 10.35 0.32 16.94
CA PHE A 134 9.24 1.20 17.29
C PHE A 134 9.49 1.95 18.60
N ARG A 135 9.87 1.24 19.67
CA ARG A 135 10.15 1.86 20.98
C ARG A 135 11.30 2.88 20.90
N ARG A 136 12.40 2.49 20.25
CA ARG A 136 13.54 3.38 20.04
C ARG A 136 13.16 4.64 19.24
N ASN A 137 12.37 4.47 18.19
CA ASN A 137 11.91 5.58 17.35
C ASN A 137 10.91 6.48 18.09
N LEU A 138 10.01 5.90 18.90
CA LEU A 138 9.11 6.65 19.78
C LEU A 138 9.90 7.54 20.75
N ASP A 139 10.91 6.98 21.41
CA ASP A 139 11.76 7.76 22.34
C ASP A 139 12.50 8.88 21.59
N LYS A 140 13.05 8.57 20.42
CA LYS A 140 13.84 9.52 19.61
C LYS A 140 12.98 10.67 19.07
N VAL A 141 11.87 10.36 18.42
CA VAL A 141 11.06 11.34 17.67
C VAL A 141 10.02 12.00 18.56
N PHE A 142 9.39 11.26 19.46
CA PHE A 142 8.27 11.72 20.30
C PHE A 142 8.62 11.80 21.80
N ALA A 143 9.90 11.64 22.17
CA ALA A 143 10.35 11.63 23.58
C ALA A 143 9.57 10.65 24.47
N GLY A 144 9.15 9.51 23.92
CA GLY A 144 8.35 8.50 24.60
C GLY A 144 6.86 8.81 24.72
N ASP A 145 6.39 9.95 24.19
CA ASP A 145 4.97 10.33 24.27
C ASP A 145 4.12 9.58 23.23
N LEU A 146 3.69 8.37 23.61
CA LEU A 146 2.79 7.53 22.81
C LEU A 146 1.44 8.21 22.53
N LYS A 147 0.93 9.05 23.43
CA LYS A 147 -0.35 9.73 23.21
C LYS A 147 -0.24 10.77 22.11
N LEU A 148 0.86 11.50 22.09
CA LEU A 148 1.14 12.48 21.02
C LEU A 148 1.32 11.76 19.68
N LEU A 149 2.04 10.64 19.63
CA LEU A 149 2.19 9.82 18.43
C LEU A 149 0.82 9.38 17.91
N ILE A 150 -0.02 8.74 18.73
CA ILE A 150 -1.35 8.25 18.36
C ILE A 150 -2.23 9.40 17.85
N LYS A 151 -2.21 10.54 18.54
CA LYS A 151 -2.96 11.72 18.10
C LYS A 151 -2.55 12.16 16.69
N ASN A 152 -1.25 12.25 16.43
CA ASN A 152 -0.75 12.68 15.13
C ASN A 152 -1.02 11.64 14.04
N TYR A 153 -0.94 10.34 14.34
CA TYR A 153 -1.33 9.27 13.43
C TYR A 153 -2.78 9.42 12.96
N PHE A 154 -3.72 9.59 13.89
CA PHE A 154 -5.13 9.77 13.54
C PHE A 154 -5.39 11.11 12.85
N GLN A 155 -4.64 12.17 13.18
CA GLN A 155 -4.75 13.43 12.44
C GLN A 155 -4.27 13.29 10.99
N ALA A 156 -3.16 12.59 10.75
CA ALA A 156 -2.68 12.28 9.41
C ALA A 156 -3.69 11.42 8.64
N SER A 157 -4.20 10.35 9.27
CA SER A 157 -5.21 9.47 8.66
C SER A 157 -6.50 10.24 8.31
N MET A 158 -7.00 11.07 9.20
CA MET A 158 -8.17 11.93 8.94
C MET A 158 -7.90 12.90 7.80
N ARG A 159 -6.71 13.53 7.78
CA ARG A 159 -6.34 14.45 6.71
C ARG A 159 -6.25 13.76 5.34
N MET A 160 -5.68 12.56 5.30
CA MET A 160 -5.66 11.72 4.11
C MET A 160 -7.09 11.44 3.60
N VAL A 161 -8.01 11.08 4.52
CA VAL A 161 -9.42 10.82 4.17
C VAL A 161 -10.11 12.07 3.65
N GLU A 162 -9.89 13.25 4.25
CA GLU A 162 -10.43 14.52 3.77
C GLU A 162 -9.97 14.87 2.35
N LEU A 163 -8.70 14.61 2.04
CA LEU A 163 -8.13 14.85 0.71
C LEU A 163 -8.59 13.82 -0.33
N GLY A 164 -8.87 12.59 0.11
CA GLY A 164 -9.31 11.49 -0.74
C GLY A 164 -8.24 11.03 -1.74
N GLY A 165 -8.69 10.60 -2.92
CA GLY A 165 -7.81 10.12 -3.99
C GLY A 165 -7.44 8.64 -3.88
N PHE A 166 -8.13 7.88 -3.05
CA PHE A 166 -7.99 6.44 -2.87
C PHE A 166 -9.37 5.77 -2.77
N ASP A 167 -9.39 4.45 -2.90
CA ASP A 167 -10.61 3.64 -2.91
C ASP A 167 -10.91 3.05 -1.52
N PHE A 168 -9.86 2.67 -0.76
CA PHE A 168 -9.98 2.19 0.62
C PHE A 168 -8.68 2.44 1.41
N VAL A 169 -8.74 2.28 2.73
CA VAL A 169 -7.64 2.50 3.68
C VAL A 169 -7.05 1.15 4.08
N ALA A 170 -5.71 1.09 4.23
CA ALA A 170 -4.99 -0.05 4.77
C ALA A 170 -5.19 -0.18 6.28
#